data_4bcb5f3d8c727d9198f45ee1a6e8426e
#
_entry.id   4bcb5f3d8c727d9198f45ee1a6e8426e
#
_cell.length_a   1.000
_cell.length_b   1.000
_cell.length_c   1.000
_cell.angle_alpha   90.00
_cell.angle_beta   90.00
_cell.angle_gamma   90.00
#
_symmetry.space_group_name_H-M   'P 1'
#
loop_
_entity.id
_entity.type
_entity.pdbx_description
1 polymer ?
#
loop_
_entity_poly.entity_id
_entity_poly.type
_entity_poly.pdbx_seq_one_letter_code
_entity_poly.pdbx_strand_id
1 'polypeptide(L)'
;MLLSSDAAMTASYRSMRFAEEPYNAYTAFRGEFDQWYAAKAEEEGVEVYPEFTVTDLLWEDGAVVGVTTGDAEGELYANVVVLADGANSLLGQRAGLHEEWRPDEQALVAKETLRLDATKIEERFNLPQGKGTALEIFGESTWGMLGYGFIYTNKDSLSIGTGALLSDLITSGRNVNDMLDRFKAHPAIVPLIEGSESEEYSAHLIPEGGYNRLPRLYADGVVMVGDAAGLVNPLNREGANLAMVSGKFAAMAIIEATEREDFSATGLSRYWELLEESFVIKDLYKIRHMTDFAHDRPWLFGEYPELISEAARRYLTVSGQPKASVQKDILKLLGSVPKKRLLSDAVGALRAFKG
;
A
#
# COMPACT_ATOMS: atom_id res chain seq x y z
N MET A 1 -8.38 12.91 3.33
CA MET A 1 -8.21 14.07 4.23
C MET A 1 -6.88 14.73 3.91
N LEU A 2 -6.83 16.06 3.95
CA LEU A 2 -5.60 16.83 3.81
C LEU A 2 -5.29 17.45 5.16
N LEU A 3 -4.14 17.14 5.75
CA LEU A 3 -3.66 17.73 7.01
C LEU A 3 -2.61 18.79 6.72
N SER A 4 -2.76 19.95 7.39
CA SER A 4 -1.69 20.91 7.64
C SER A 4 -1.22 20.78 9.07
N SER A 5 -0.31 21.64 9.52
CA SER A 5 0.24 21.59 10.87
C SER A 5 -0.80 21.72 12.01
N ASP A 6 -1.95 22.37 11.77
CA ASP A 6 -2.96 22.67 12.79
C ASP A 6 -4.42 22.48 12.32
N ALA A 7 -4.64 22.12 11.06
CA ALA A 7 -5.97 22.03 10.48
C ALA A 7 -6.13 20.83 9.55
N ALA A 8 -7.39 20.49 9.26
CA ALA A 8 -7.74 19.42 8.32
C ALA A 8 -8.82 19.88 7.36
N MET A 9 -8.71 19.45 6.10
CA MET A 9 -9.77 19.54 5.11
C MET A 9 -10.12 18.13 4.63
N THR A 10 -11.39 17.75 4.77
CA THR A 10 -11.87 16.40 4.41
C THR A 10 -12.83 16.48 3.25
N ALA A 11 -12.61 15.63 2.24
CA ALA A 11 -13.60 15.30 1.23
C ALA A 11 -14.09 13.88 1.46
N SER A 12 -15.38 13.64 1.40
CA SER A 12 -15.98 12.34 1.63
C SER A 12 -16.91 11.99 0.48
N TYR A 13 -16.83 10.75 0.01
CA TYR A 13 -17.77 10.19 -0.93
C TYR A 13 -18.48 8.99 -0.29
N ARG A 14 -19.80 9.03 -0.30
CA ARG A 14 -20.66 7.94 0.19
C ARG A 14 -21.67 7.59 -0.89
N SER A 15 -21.78 6.30 -1.21
CA SER A 15 -22.77 5.80 -2.16
C SER A 15 -23.56 4.66 -1.55
N MET A 16 -24.90 4.72 -1.64
CA MET A 16 -25.77 3.62 -1.21
C MET A 16 -25.54 2.36 -2.06
N ARG A 17 -25.11 2.50 -3.30
CA ARG A 17 -24.74 1.36 -4.16
C ARG A 17 -23.57 0.55 -3.61
N PHE A 18 -22.68 1.17 -2.81
CA PHE A 18 -21.55 0.46 -2.18
C PHE A 18 -22.01 -0.40 -1.00
N ALA A 19 -23.23 -0.21 -0.52
CA ALA A 19 -23.85 -1.00 0.54
C ALA A 19 -24.68 -2.18 0.02
N GLU A 20 -24.81 -2.34 -1.30
CA GLU A 20 -25.51 -3.44 -1.97
C GLU A 20 -24.53 -4.58 -2.28
N GLU A 21 -24.96 -5.82 -2.21
CA GLU A 21 -24.14 -6.98 -2.59
C GLU A 21 -24.01 -7.12 -4.12
N PRO A 22 -22.83 -7.47 -4.65
CA PRO A 22 -21.57 -7.65 -3.93
C PRO A 22 -21.03 -6.29 -3.45
N TYR A 23 -20.60 -6.23 -2.19
CA TYR A 23 -20.07 -4.99 -1.61
C TYR A 23 -18.83 -4.50 -2.37
N ASN A 24 -18.69 -3.17 -2.46
CA ASN A 24 -17.58 -2.56 -3.20
C ASN A 24 -16.21 -2.90 -2.62
N ALA A 25 -16.08 -2.89 -1.29
CA ALA A 25 -14.84 -3.16 -0.58
C ALA A 25 -15.13 -3.59 0.86
N TYR A 26 -14.13 -4.19 1.48
CA TYR A 26 -14.14 -4.56 2.88
C TYR A 26 -12.93 -3.93 3.58
N THR A 27 -13.12 -3.51 4.83
CA THR A 27 -12.01 -3.37 5.77
C THR A 27 -11.89 -4.68 6.54
N ALA A 28 -10.69 -5.18 6.71
CA ALA A 28 -10.46 -6.45 7.38
C ALA A 28 -9.24 -6.35 8.29
N PHE A 29 -9.34 -6.94 9.47
CA PHE A 29 -8.21 -7.16 10.35
C PHE A 29 -7.42 -8.36 9.82
N ARG A 30 -6.15 -8.13 9.42
CA ARG A 30 -5.34 -9.14 8.73
C ARG A 30 -5.09 -10.38 9.58
N GLY A 31 -4.92 -10.24 10.89
CA GLY A 31 -4.75 -11.38 11.78
C GLY A 31 -5.92 -12.38 11.73
N GLU A 32 -7.16 -11.88 11.64
CA GLU A 32 -8.35 -12.72 11.50
C GLU A 32 -8.56 -13.22 10.07
N PHE A 33 -8.36 -12.32 9.10
CA PHE A 33 -8.54 -12.65 7.68
C PHE A 33 -7.57 -13.73 7.22
N ASP A 34 -6.31 -13.63 7.59
CA ASP A 34 -5.27 -14.58 7.17
C ASP A 34 -5.52 -15.97 7.76
N GLN A 35 -5.94 -16.07 9.03
CA GLN A 35 -6.34 -17.33 9.65
C GLN A 35 -7.57 -17.95 8.97
N TRP A 36 -8.59 -17.12 8.70
CA TRP A 36 -9.79 -17.58 8.00
C TRP A 36 -9.45 -18.09 6.60
N TYR A 37 -8.56 -17.40 5.88
CA TYR A 37 -8.20 -17.77 4.52
C TYR A 37 -7.32 -19.02 4.48
N ALA A 38 -6.39 -19.17 5.45
CA ALA A 38 -5.63 -20.40 5.62
C ALA A 38 -6.54 -21.61 5.91
N ALA A 39 -7.52 -21.46 6.83
CA ALA A 39 -8.49 -22.50 7.10
C ALA A 39 -9.31 -22.92 5.86
N LYS A 40 -9.63 -21.95 4.98
CA LYS A 40 -10.29 -22.26 3.70
C LYS A 40 -9.39 -23.08 2.76
N ALA A 41 -8.09 -22.80 2.75
CA ALA A 41 -7.15 -23.59 1.97
C ALA A 41 -7.02 -25.05 2.52
N GLU A 42 -7.00 -25.20 3.86
CA GLU A 42 -6.98 -26.51 4.50
C GLU A 42 -8.25 -27.32 4.21
N GLU A 43 -9.44 -26.69 4.17
CA GLU A 43 -10.69 -27.33 3.77
C GLU A 43 -10.60 -27.93 2.34
N GLU A 44 -9.79 -27.34 1.46
CA GLU A 44 -9.52 -27.82 0.10
C GLU A 44 -8.33 -28.78 0.00
N GLY A 45 -7.74 -29.18 1.14
CA GLY A 45 -6.66 -30.18 1.20
C GLY A 45 -5.25 -29.61 1.13
N VAL A 46 -5.09 -28.29 1.29
CA VAL A 46 -3.76 -27.67 1.40
C VAL A 46 -3.22 -27.90 2.83
N GLU A 47 -1.97 -28.32 2.93
CA GLU A 47 -1.29 -28.41 4.21
C GLU A 47 -0.69 -27.05 4.57
N VAL A 48 -1.05 -26.52 5.74
CA VAL A 48 -0.56 -25.23 6.25
C VAL A 48 0.35 -25.49 7.45
N TYR A 49 1.60 -25.07 7.36
CA TYR A 49 2.60 -25.24 8.40
C TYR A 49 3.01 -23.88 9.00
N PRO A 50 2.27 -23.36 9.99
CA PRO A 50 2.70 -22.18 10.74
C PRO A 50 3.98 -22.49 11.53
N GLU A 51 4.76 -21.42 11.79
CA GLU A 51 6.03 -21.53 12.55
C GLU A 51 7.17 -22.27 11.81
N PHE A 52 6.97 -22.67 10.57
CA PHE A 52 8.03 -23.22 9.72
C PHE A 52 8.80 -22.08 9.02
N THR A 53 10.07 -21.93 9.38
CA THR A 53 10.92 -20.91 8.77
C THR A 53 11.65 -21.51 7.59
N VAL A 54 11.30 -21.07 6.37
CA VAL A 54 12.05 -21.38 5.16
C VAL A 54 13.31 -20.50 5.14
N THR A 55 14.47 -21.15 5.07
CA THR A 55 15.79 -20.50 5.18
C THR A 55 16.49 -20.34 3.85
N ASP A 56 16.27 -21.27 2.89
CA ASP A 56 16.90 -21.22 1.57
C ASP A 56 16.11 -22.03 0.53
N LEU A 57 16.58 -22.00 -0.72
CA LEU A 57 16.06 -22.77 -1.85
C LEU A 57 16.94 -24.01 -2.10
N LEU A 58 16.34 -25.13 -2.50
CA LEU A 58 17.03 -26.30 -3.00
C LEU A 58 17.17 -26.21 -4.51
N TRP A 59 18.35 -26.59 -5.02
CA TRP A 59 18.73 -26.46 -6.41
C TRP A 59 19.21 -27.80 -6.98
N GLU A 60 18.71 -28.14 -8.17
CA GLU A 60 19.22 -29.24 -9.00
C GLU A 60 19.33 -28.75 -10.44
N ASP A 61 20.49 -28.95 -11.07
CA ASP A 61 20.78 -28.58 -12.47
C ASP A 61 20.36 -27.13 -12.86
N GLY A 62 20.38 -26.20 -11.89
CA GLY A 62 20.03 -24.79 -12.09
C GLY A 62 18.53 -24.48 -11.96
N ALA A 63 17.70 -25.47 -11.64
CA ALA A 63 16.29 -25.30 -11.29
C ALA A 63 16.06 -25.33 -9.78
N VAL A 64 15.06 -24.61 -9.31
CA VAL A 64 14.59 -24.71 -7.92
C VAL A 64 13.73 -25.96 -7.81
N VAL A 65 14.07 -26.85 -6.87
CA VAL A 65 13.38 -28.13 -6.65
C VAL A 65 12.77 -28.25 -5.26
N GLY A 66 12.85 -27.21 -4.44
CA GLY A 66 12.33 -27.23 -3.09
C GLY A 66 12.87 -26.10 -2.21
N VAL A 67 12.70 -26.26 -0.91
CA VAL A 67 13.15 -25.30 0.11
C VAL A 67 13.83 -26.02 1.27
N THR A 68 14.75 -25.32 1.96
CA THR A 68 15.28 -25.75 3.25
C THR A 68 14.57 -25.02 4.38
N THR A 69 14.36 -25.72 5.49
CA THR A 69 13.81 -25.17 6.73
C THR A 69 14.89 -25.12 7.81
N GLY A 70 14.67 -24.29 8.84
CA GLY A 70 15.61 -24.19 9.98
C GLY A 70 15.57 -25.38 10.93
N ASP A 71 14.71 -26.37 10.72
CA ASP A 71 14.47 -27.50 11.58
C ASP A 71 15.21 -28.78 11.13
N ALA A 72 15.24 -29.79 12.02
CA ALA A 72 16.00 -31.04 11.83
C ALA A 72 15.53 -31.89 10.62
N GLU A 73 14.36 -31.62 10.04
CA GLU A 73 13.79 -32.33 8.90
C GLU A 73 14.03 -31.62 7.55
N GLY A 74 14.72 -30.55 7.59
CA GLY A 74 15.59 -29.83 6.69
C GLY A 74 15.08 -29.51 5.29
N GLU A 75 14.49 -30.39 4.52
CA GLU A 75 14.29 -30.24 3.09
C GLU A 75 12.88 -30.64 2.66
N LEU A 76 12.22 -29.75 1.93
CA LEU A 76 10.93 -30.02 1.31
C LEU A 76 11.07 -29.88 -0.22
N TYR A 77 10.76 -30.95 -0.95
CA TYR A 77 10.85 -30.98 -2.40
C TYR A 77 9.50 -30.69 -3.04
N ALA A 78 9.53 -29.98 -4.15
CA ALA A 78 8.34 -29.63 -4.95
C ALA A 78 8.70 -29.46 -6.42
N ASN A 79 7.73 -29.68 -7.30
CA ASN A 79 7.90 -29.39 -8.73
C ASN A 79 8.03 -27.89 -9.00
N VAL A 80 7.35 -27.05 -8.21
CA VAL A 80 7.43 -25.58 -8.29
C VAL A 80 7.34 -24.99 -6.88
N VAL A 81 8.20 -24.04 -6.58
CA VAL A 81 8.16 -23.22 -5.37
C VAL A 81 7.51 -21.87 -5.71
N VAL A 82 6.49 -21.46 -4.93
CA VAL A 82 5.87 -20.14 -5.07
C VAL A 82 6.38 -19.25 -3.94
N LEU A 83 7.14 -18.20 -4.29
CA LEU A 83 7.67 -17.23 -3.37
C LEU A 83 6.62 -16.16 -3.08
N ALA A 84 6.11 -16.14 -1.86
CA ALA A 84 5.13 -15.19 -1.35
C ALA A 84 5.60 -14.57 -0.02
N ASP A 85 6.91 -14.41 0.13
CA ASP A 85 7.62 -14.00 1.35
C ASP A 85 7.57 -12.48 1.61
N GLY A 86 6.70 -11.77 0.89
CA GLY A 86 6.38 -10.36 1.12
C GLY A 86 7.46 -9.40 0.63
N ALA A 87 7.37 -8.14 1.05
CA ALA A 87 8.16 -7.03 0.53
C ALA A 87 9.68 -7.20 0.68
N ASN A 88 10.15 -7.97 1.66
CA ASN A 88 11.59 -8.24 1.82
C ASN A 88 12.13 -9.15 0.71
N SER A 89 11.32 -10.08 0.23
CA SER A 89 11.61 -10.98 -0.89
C SER A 89 13.03 -11.60 -0.86
N LEU A 90 13.44 -12.07 0.33
CA LEU A 90 14.79 -12.63 0.53
C LEU A 90 15.03 -13.87 -0.33
N LEU A 91 14.01 -14.71 -0.48
CA LEU A 91 14.08 -15.88 -1.34
C LEU A 91 14.08 -15.51 -2.82
N GLY A 92 13.39 -14.43 -3.20
CA GLY A 92 13.45 -13.88 -4.55
C GLY A 92 14.86 -13.41 -4.94
N GLN A 93 15.58 -12.78 -4.01
CA GLN A 93 17.00 -12.43 -4.20
C GLN A 93 17.88 -13.68 -4.35
N ARG A 94 17.69 -14.69 -3.48
CA ARG A 94 18.42 -15.96 -3.56
C ARG A 94 18.12 -16.73 -4.83
N ALA A 95 16.90 -16.64 -5.33
CA ALA A 95 16.52 -17.18 -6.64
C ALA A 95 17.13 -16.41 -7.83
N GLY A 96 17.79 -15.29 -7.58
CA GLY A 96 18.34 -14.42 -8.63
C GLY A 96 17.24 -13.79 -9.50
N LEU A 97 16.03 -13.65 -8.98
CA LEU A 97 14.89 -13.04 -9.68
C LEU A 97 14.98 -11.50 -9.61
N HIS A 98 15.56 -10.97 -8.54
CA HIS A 98 15.87 -9.54 -8.40
C HIS A 98 17.08 -9.32 -7.50
N GLU A 99 17.63 -8.11 -7.55
CA GLU A 99 18.64 -7.63 -6.60
C GLU A 99 17.96 -7.07 -5.34
N GLU A 100 18.74 -6.63 -4.35
CA GLU A 100 18.19 -5.93 -3.17
C GLU A 100 17.40 -4.70 -3.61
N TRP A 101 16.21 -4.53 -3.02
CA TRP A 101 15.37 -3.36 -3.27
C TRP A 101 16.09 -2.08 -2.83
N ARG A 102 16.03 -1.08 -3.66
CA ARG A 102 16.57 0.24 -3.32
C ARG A 102 15.64 0.98 -2.36
N PRO A 103 16.18 1.88 -1.53
CA PRO A 103 15.35 2.68 -0.62
C PRO A 103 14.27 3.54 -1.31
N ASP A 104 14.45 3.89 -2.59
CA ASP A 104 13.46 4.62 -3.40
C ASP A 104 12.40 3.70 -4.06
N GLU A 105 12.52 2.41 -3.86
CA GLU A 105 11.58 1.39 -4.36
C GLU A 105 10.68 0.82 -3.24
N GLN A 106 10.88 1.28 -2.00
CA GLN A 106 10.13 0.82 -0.84
C GLN A 106 9.65 1.98 0.02
N ALA A 107 8.47 1.82 0.62
CA ALA A 107 8.00 2.66 1.71
C ALA A 107 8.08 1.89 3.03
N LEU A 108 8.45 2.58 4.11
CA LEU A 108 8.34 2.05 5.47
C LEU A 108 7.08 2.64 6.12
N VAL A 109 6.20 1.76 6.58
CA VAL A 109 4.91 2.10 7.18
C VAL A 109 4.86 1.57 8.60
N ALA A 110 4.52 2.43 9.58
CA ALA A 110 4.17 2.05 10.94
C ALA A 110 2.66 2.11 11.12
N LYS A 111 2.11 1.11 11.79
CA LYS A 111 0.66 0.96 12.03
C LYS A 111 0.41 0.49 13.46
N GLU A 112 -0.66 1.01 14.06
CA GLU A 112 -1.25 0.49 15.29
C GLU A 112 -2.68 0.02 15.06
N THR A 113 -3.08 -1.02 15.76
CA THR A 113 -4.48 -1.41 15.95
C THR A 113 -4.94 -0.86 17.30
N LEU A 114 -5.94 0.01 17.26
CA LEU A 114 -6.50 0.68 18.43
C LEU A 114 -7.90 0.12 18.71
N ARG A 115 -8.05 -0.59 19.83
CA ARG A 115 -9.38 -1.05 20.27
C ARG A 115 -10.27 0.13 20.60
N LEU A 116 -11.50 0.11 20.09
CA LEU A 116 -12.49 1.15 20.33
C LEU A 116 -13.88 0.54 20.16
N ASP A 117 -14.80 0.89 21.06
CA ASP A 117 -16.20 0.43 21.00
C ASP A 117 -16.85 0.72 19.64
N ALA A 118 -17.58 -0.26 19.11
CA ALA A 118 -18.21 -0.19 17.79
C ALA A 118 -19.14 1.03 17.65
N THR A 119 -19.92 1.36 18.70
CA THR A 119 -20.82 2.52 18.67
C THR A 119 -20.02 3.83 18.55
N LYS A 120 -18.90 3.94 19.27
CA LYS A 120 -18.02 5.12 19.16
C LYS A 120 -17.41 5.24 17.77
N ILE A 121 -17.03 4.12 17.15
CA ILE A 121 -16.52 4.12 15.77
C ILE A 121 -17.61 4.60 14.82
N GLU A 122 -18.82 4.03 14.88
CA GLU A 122 -19.93 4.41 14.03
C GLU A 122 -20.30 5.90 14.18
N GLU A 123 -20.37 6.41 15.43
CA GLU A 123 -20.66 7.81 15.72
C GLU A 123 -19.58 8.76 15.20
N ARG A 124 -18.29 8.49 15.50
CA ARG A 124 -17.17 9.39 15.14
C ARG A 124 -16.93 9.47 13.64
N PHE A 125 -17.12 8.36 12.95
CA PHE A 125 -16.95 8.28 11.50
C PHE A 125 -18.26 8.45 10.73
N ASN A 126 -19.37 8.76 11.46
CA ASN A 126 -20.71 8.95 10.89
C ASN A 126 -21.10 7.78 9.97
N LEU A 127 -21.01 6.55 10.49
CA LEU A 127 -21.29 5.32 9.76
C LEU A 127 -22.68 4.75 10.14
N PRO A 128 -23.37 4.15 9.19
CA PRO A 128 -24.48 3.26 9.53
C PRO A 128 -23.95 2.03 10.29
N GLN A 129 -24.81 1.44 11.11
CA GLN A 129 -24.47 0.25 11.90
C GLN A 129 -23.85 -0.87 11.05
N GLY A 130 -22.72 -1.39 11.51
CA GLY A 130 -22.00 -2.50 10.86
C GLY A 130 -21.33 -2.12 9.53
N LYS A 131 -21.20 -0.82 9.23
CA LYS A 131 -20.47 -0.35 8.04
C LYS A 131 -19.13 0.26 8.43
N GLY A 132 -18.20 0.19 7.49
CA GLY A 132 -16.85 0.72 7.65
C GLY A 132 -16.53 1.87 6.71
N THR A 133 -15.37 2.49 6.95
CA THR A 133 -14.78 3.50 6.08
C THR A 133 -13.27 3.41 6.09
N ALA A 134 -12.65 3.88 5.03
CA ALA A 134 -11.22 4.12 4.94
C ALA A 134 -10.98 5.63 4.80
N LEU A 135 -10.12 6.18 5.65
CA LEU A 135 -9.60 7.53 5.52
C LEU A 135 -8.18 7.47 5.00
N GLU A 136 -7.91 8.20 3.93
CA GLU A 136 -6.59 8.45 3.41
C GLU A 136 -6.19 9.88 3.71
N ILE A 137 -4.99 10.07 4.22
CA ILE A 137 -4.57 11.31 4.86
C ILE A 137 -3.21 11.73 4.31
N PHE A 138 -3.16 12.90 3.72
CA PHE A 138 -1.97 13.46 3.07
C PHE A 138 -1.50 14.72 3.77
N GLY A 139 -0.23 15.07 3.61
CA GLY A 139 0.36 16.28 4.16
C GLY A 139 1.12 16.04 5.46
N GLU A 140 0.67 16.64 6.57
CA GLU A 140 1.38 16.57 7.85
C GLU A 140 1.49 15.15 8.42
N SER A 141 0.62 14.22 8.03
CA SER A 141 0.72 12.81 8.41
C SER A 141 2.07 12.16 8.06
N THR A 142 2.73 12.66 7.03
CA THR A 142 4.06 12.21 6.56
C THR A 142 5.14 13.28 6.68
N TRP A 143 4.86 14.37 7.42
CA TRP A 143 5.74 15.56 7.46
C TRP A 143 6.08 16.12 6.07
N GLY A 144 5.15 15.99 5.13
CA GLY A 144 5.29 16.46 3.76
C GLY A 144 6.20 15.61 2.86
N MET A 145 6.62 14.43 3.31
CA MET A 145 7.31 13.44 2.46
C MET A 145 6.31 12.71 1.55
N LEU A 146 6.81 12.10 0.48
CA LEU A 146 6.01 11.24 -0.37
C LEU A 146 5.54 10.00 0.41
N GLY A 147 4.25 9.94 0.62
CA GLY A 147 3.59 8.91 1.42
C GLY A 147 2.19 9.33 1.83
N TYR A 148 1.59 8.61 2.75
CA TYR A 148 0.28 8.93 3.29
C TYR A 148 0.08 8.35 4.70
N GLY A 149 -0.88 8.93 5.44
CA GLY A 149 -1.45 8.34 6.63
C GLY A 149 -2.80 7.70 6.31
N PHE A 150 -3.26 6.81 7.15
CA PHE A 150 -4.56 6.16 7.00
C PHE A 150 -5.22 5.88 8.34
N ILE A 151 -6.55 5.83 8.32
CA ILE A 151 -7.37 5.24 9.39
C ILE A 151 -8.41 4.36 8.72
N TYR A 152 -8.38 3.07 9.03
CA TYR A 152 -9.41 2.11 8.60
C TYR A 152 -10.23 1.69 9.81
N THR A 153 -11.56 1.77 9.68
CA THR A 153 -12.45 1.28 10.72
C THR A 153 -12.65 -0.22 10.59
N ASN A 154 -12.49 -0.94 11.69
CA ASN A 154 -12.90 -2.34 11.83
C ASN A 154 -14.16 -2.42 12.69
N LYS A 155 -14.58 -3.61 13.05
CA LYS A 155 -15.80 -3.81 13.83
C LYS A 155 -15.74 -3.17 15.22
N ASP A 156 -14.62 -3.35 15.93
CA ASP A 156 -14.37 -2.93 17.31
C ASP A 156 -12.95 -2.36 17.50
N SER A 157 -12.32 -1.97 16.40
CA SER A 157 -10.98 -1.38 16.40
C SER A 157 -10.79 -0.42 15.23
N LEU A 158 -9.71 0.36 15.30
CA LEU A 158 -9.21 1.20 14.22
C LEU A 158 -7.81 0.73 13.86
N SER A 159 -7.52 0.60 12.56
CA SER A 159 -6.14 0.50 12.09
C SER A 159 -5.67 1.90 11.70
N ILE A 160 -4.74 2.48 12.45
CA ILE A 160 -4.14 3.78 12.16
C ILE A 160 -2.67 3.61 11.79
N GLY A 161 -2.24 4.27 10.74
CA GLY A 161 -0.85 4.18 10.32
C GLY A 161 -0.41 5.34 9.45
N THR A 162 0.90 5.45 9.30
CA THR A 162 1.55 6.40 8.40
C THR A 162 2.84 5.83 7.86
N GLY A 163 3.24 6.26 6.68
CA GLY A 163 4.49 5.83 6.07
C GLY A 163 4.93 6.73 4.95
N ALA A 164 6.21 6.64 4.63
CA ALA A 164 6.84 7.39 3.56
C ALA A 164 7.90 6.53 2.86
N LEU A 165 8.39 6.98 1.70
CA LEU A 165 9.52 6.34 1.03
C LEU A 165 10.70 6.20 1.98
N LEU A 166 11.31 5.03 1.98
CA LEU A 166 12.47 4.75 2.83
C LEU A 166 13.65 5.70 2.53
N SER A 167 13.84 6.07 1.27
CA SER A 167 14.84 7.07 0.84
C SER A 167 14.61 8.45 1.49
N ASP A 168 13.35 8.87 1.63
CA ASP A 168 13.00 10.15 2.24
C ASP A 168 13.22 10.12 3.76
N LEU A 169 12.86 9.01 4.41
CA LEU A 169 13.12 8.79 5.84
C LEU A 169 14.63 8.82 6.13
N ILE A 170 15.43 8.11 5.35
CA ILE A 170 16.90 8.09 5.49
C ILE A 170 17.47 9.50 5.30
N THR A 171 17.08 10.18 4.21
CA THR A 171 17.61 11.51 3.86
C THR A 171 17.24 12.56 4.90
N SER A 172 16.02 12.49 5.43
CA SER A 172 15.55 13.43 6.45
C SER A 172 16.01 13.09 7.87
N GLY A 173 16.55 11.89 8.10
CA GLY A 173 16.89 11.37 9.43
C GLY A 173 15.67 11.18 10.34
N ARG A 174 14.48 11.06 9.78
CA ARG A 174 13.23 10.94 10.52
C ARG A 174 12.87 9.49 10.80
N ASN A 175 12.20 9.25 11.93
CA ASN A 175 11.75 7.94 12.35
C ASN A 175 10.24 7.81 12.09
N VAL A 176 9.83 6.68 11.52
CA VAL A 176 8.41 6.41 11.21
C VAL A 176 7.55 6.30 12.48
N ASN A 177 8.13 5.89 13.61
CA ASN A 177 7.42 5.83 14.90
C ASN A 177 7.07 7.24 15.39
N ASP A 178 8.04 8.16 15.33
CA ASP A 178 7.80 9.57 15.70
C ASP A 178 6.74 10.21 14.76
N MET A 179 6.71 9.80 13.49
CA MET A 179 5.66 10.20 12.55
C MET A 179 4.29 9.70 13.00
N LEU A 180 4.18 8.43 13.37
CA LEU A 180 2.92 7.85 13.83
C LEU A 180 2.43 8.52 15.12
N ASP A 181 3.33 8.75 16.09
CA ASP A 181 2.97 9.43 17.34
C ASP A 181 2.50 10.87 17.10
N ARG A 182 3.20 11.61 16.26
CA ARG A 182 2.78 12.96 15.89
C ARG A 182 1.47 12.96 15.11
N PHE A 183 1.27 12.00 14.20
CA PHE A 183 0.02 11.85 13.47
C PHE A 183 -1.15 11.59 14.42
N LYS A 184 -1.01 10.69 15.38
CA LYS A 184 -2.01 10.43 16.43
C LYS A 184 -2.29 11.65 17.30
N ALA A 185 -1.27 12.45 17.59
CA ALA A 185 -1.38 13.66 18.41
C ALA A 185 -1.96 14.88 17.66
N HIS A 186 -2.19 14.79 16.35
CA HIS A 186 -2.74 15.89 15.56
C HIS A 186 -4.15 16.27 16.01
N PRO A 187 -4.47 17.60 16.20
CA PRO A 187 -5.77 18.03 16.73
C PRO A 187 -7.00 17.53 15.98
N ALA A 188 -6.89 17.27 14.67
CA ALA A 188 -7.98 16.73 13.87
C ALA A 188 -8.10 15.18 13.98
N ILE A 189 -7.08 14.49 14.49
CA ILE A 189 -7.04 13.03 14.62
C ILE A 189 -7.43 12.60 16.04
N VAL A 190 -6.96 13.32 17.06
CA VAL A 190 -7.26 13.02 18.47
C VAL A 190 -8.74 12.70 18.71
N PRO A 191 -9.72 13.50 18.23
CA PRO A 191 -11.15 13.22 18.48
C PRO A 191 -11.63 11.91 17.85
N LEU A 192 -10.94 11.41 16.81
CA LEU A 192 -11.31 10.16 16.15
C LEU A 192 -10.85 8.93 16.93
N ILE A 193 -9.74 9.05 17.67
CA ILE A 193 -9.10 7.94 18.37
C ILE A 193 -9.15 8.04 19.90
N GLU A 194 -9.64 9.15 20.48
CA GLU A 194 -9.68 9.39 21.92
C GLU A 194 -10.37 8.25 22.68
N GLY A 195 -9.73 7.78 23.76
CA GLY A 195 -10.24 6.68 24.58
C GLY A 195 -10.18 5.31 23.92
N SER A 196 -9.38 5.16 22.86
CA SER A 196 -8.97 3.85 22.34
C SER A 196 -7.76 3.32 23.12
N GLU A 197 -7.55 2.00 23.06
CA GLU A 197 -6.43 1.30 23.67
C GLU A 197 -5.58 0.66 22.57
N SER A 198 -4.26 0.84 22.61
CA SER A 198 -3.34 0.21 21.65
C SER A 198 -3.24 -1.29 21.94
N GLU A 199 -3.52 -2.12 20.95
CA GLU A 199 -3.48 -3.59 21.05
C GLU A 199 -2.28 -4.18 20.33
N GLU A 200 -1.98 -3.63 19.16
CA GLU A 200 -0.94 -4.15 18.28
C GLU A 200 -0.20 -3.00 17.61
N TYR A 201 1.11 -3.15 17.53
CA TYR A 201 1.98 -2.31 16.73
C TYR A 201 2.70 -3.18 15.69
N SER A 202 2.79 -2.67 14.47
CA SER A 202 3.60 -3.30 13.43
C SER A 202 4.23 -2.27 12.51
N ALA A 203 5.39 -2.60 11.96
CA ALA A 203 6.02 -1.81 10.90
C ALA A 203 6.42 -2.74 9.76
N HIS A 204 6.09 -2.33 8.53
CA HIS A 204 6.30 -3.13 7.33
C HIS A 204 6.89 -2.30 6.21
N LEU A 205 7.71 -2.94 5.38
CA LEU A 205 8.07 -2.42 4.07
C LEU A 205 6.93 -2.74 3.08
N ILE A 206 6.71 -1.80 2.15
CA ILE A 206 5.76 -1.94 1.05
C ILE A 206 6.50 -1.62 -0.24
N PRO A 207 6.41 -2.45 -1.28
CA PRO A 207 7.01 -2.15 -2.59
C PRO A 207 6.32 -0.93 -3.22
N GLU A 208 7.11 0.04 -3.66
CA GLU A 208 6.63 1.28 -4.29
C GLU A 208 7.25 1.53 -5.67
N GLY A 209 8.04 0.56 -6.17
CA GLY A 209 8.75 0.67 -7.43
C GLY A 209 7.86 0.74 -8.68
N GLY A 210 6.63 0.21 -8.60
CA GLY A 210 5.68 0.16 -9.70
C GLY A 210 6.17 -0.64 -10.91
N TYR A 211 5.50 -0.48 -12.05
CA TYR A 211 5.76 -1.26 -13.27
C TYR A 211 7.22 -1.24 -13.75
N ASN A 212 7.86 -0.08 -13.71
CA ASN A 212 9.23 0.08 -14.24
C ASN A 212 10.31 -0.62 -13.40
N ARG A 213 9.94 -1.13 -12.22
CA ARG A 213 10.83 -1.82 -11.26
C ARG A 213 10.41 -3.25 -11.00
N LEU A 214 9.47 -3.78 -11.80
CA LEU A 214 9.06 -5.19 -11.66
C LEU A 214 10.27 -6.10 -11.90
N PRO A 215 10.51 -7.07 -11.01
CA PRO A 215 11.57 -8.04 -11.17
C PRO A 215 11.19 -9.10 -12.21
N ARG A 216 12.08 -10.07 -12.40
CA ARG A 216 11.71 -11.31 -13.11
C ARG A 216 10.82 -12.15 -12.20
N LEU A 217 9.61 -12.51 -12.66
CA LEU A 217 8.58 -13.11 -11.82
C LEU A 217 8.64 -14.64 -11.73
N TYR A 218 9.44 -15.29 -12.58
CA TYR A 218 9.58 -16.76 -12.61
C TYR A 218 10.92 -17.17 -13.22
N ALA A 219 11.35 -18.37 -12.87
CA ALA A 219 12.47 -19.10 -13.46
C ALA A 219 12.18 -20.60 -13.39
N ASP A 220 13.16 -21.44 -13.71
CA ASP A 220 13.01 -22.88 -13.66
C ASP A 220 12.65 -23.35 -12.24
N GLY A 221 11.47 -23.95 -12.07
CA GLY A 221 10.95 -24.45 -10.79
C GLY A 221 10.49 -23.40 -9.78
N VAL A 222 10.42 -22.11 -10.14
CA VAL A 222 10.06 -21.05 -9.18
C VAL A 222 9.19 -19.96 -9.79
N VAL A 223 8.20 -19.48 -9.03
CA VAL A 223 7.32 -18.35 -9.35
C VAL A 223 7.23 -17.41 -8.17
N MET A 224 7.18 -16.10 -8.39
CA MET A 224 7.08 -15.07 -7.36
C MET A 224 5.77 -14.30 -7.48
N VAL A 225 5.08 -14.05 -6.36
CA VAL A 225 3.73 -13.44 -6.33
C VAL A 225 3.62 -12.33 -5.30
N GLY A 226 2.59 -11.49 -5.42
CA GLY A 226 2.26 -10.44 -4.46
C GLY A 226 3.38 -9.42 -4.25
N ASP A 227 3.56 -9.01 -3.00
CA ASP A 227 4.56 -7.99 -2.62
C ASP A 227 5.99 -8.47 -2.89
N ALA A 228 6.27 -9.78 -2.78
CA ALA A 228 7.56 -10.33 -3.14
C ALA A 228 7.92 -10.06 -4.61
N ALA A 229 6.92 -10.04 -5.47
CA ALA A 229 7.01 -9.72 -6.90
C ALA A 229 6.91 -8.21 -7.20
N GLY A 230 6.80 -7.35 -6.18
CA GLY A 230 6.58 -5.91 -6.37
C GLY A 230 5.22 -5.56 -6.97
N LEU A 231 4.24 -6.46 -6.91
CA LEU A 231 2.90 -6.27 -7.47
C LEU A 231 2.02 -5.44 -6.54
N VAL A 232 2.36 -4.17 -6.39
CA VAL A 232 1.61 -3.17 -5.62
C VAL A 232 1.31 -1.97 -6.51
N ASN A 233 0.09 -1.46 -6.44
CA ASN A 233 -0.31 -0.23 -7.11
C ASN A 233 -0.16 0.95 -6.13
N PRO A 234 0.92 1.73 -6.20
CA PRO A 234 1.21 2.78 -5.23
C PRO A 234 0.23 3.95 -5.30
N LEU A 235 -0.34 4.21 -6.48
CA LEU A 235 -1.30 5.30 -6.65
C LEU A 235 -2.66 4.98 -6.01
N ASN A 236 -3.17 3.76 -6.25
CA ASN A 236 -4.45 3.31 -5.70
C ASN A 236 -4.32 2.66 -4.32
N ARG A 237 -3.09 2.46 -3.83
CA ARG A 237 -2.77 1.80 -2.55
C ARG A 237 -3.37 0.40 -2.46
N GLU A 238 -3.25 -0.32 -3.56
CA GLU A 238 -3.75 -1.68 -3.72
C GLU A 238 -2.57 -2.66 -3.73
N GLY A 239 -2.61 -3.66 -2.85
CA GLY A 239 -1.64 -4.74 -2.76
C GLY A 239 -2.33 -6.08 -2.58
N ALA A 240 -3.25 -6.20 -1.61
CA ALA A 240 -3.88 -7.48 -1.27
C ALA A 240 -4.64 -8.12 -2.44
N ASN A 241 -5.42 -7.34 -3.21
CA ASN A 241 -6.11 -7.82 -4.40
C ASN A 241 -5.14 -8.25 -5.51
N LEU A 242 -4.05 -7.51 -5.71
CA LEU A 242 -3.02 -7.89 -6.69
C LEU A 242 -2.28 -9.16 -6.26
N ALA A 243 -1.98 -9.30 -4.96
CA ALA A 243 -1.36 -10.50 -4.40
C ALA A 243 -2.26 -11.73 -4.60
N MET A 244 -3.55 -11.64 -4.27
CA MET A 244 -4.52 -12.73 -4.45
C MET A 244 -4.67 -13.13 -5.92
N VAL A 245 -4.74 -12.16 -6.83
CA VAL A 245 -4.88 -12.43 -8.27
C VAL A 245 -3.59 -13.02 -8.83
N SER A 246 -2.43 -12.52 -8.42
CA SER A 246 -1.14 -13.08 -8.87
C SER A 246 -0.96 -14.53 -8.38
N GLY A 247 -1.34 -14.84 -7.13
CA GLY A 247 -1.35 -16.20 -6.61
C GLY A 247 -2.27 -17.12 -7.41
N LYS A 248 -3.48 -16.64 -7.76
CA LYS A 248 -4.39 -17.39 -8.64
C LYS A 248 -3.78 -17.68 -10.01
N PHE A 249 -3.14 -16.70 -10.63
CA PHE A 249 -2.53 -16.87 -11.95
C PHE A 249 -1.28 -17.75 -11.91
N ALA A 250 -0.50 -17.68 -10.84
CA ALA A 250 0.59 -18.62 -10.61
C ALA A 250 0.07 -20.06 -10.52
N ALA A 251 -1.00 -20.31 -9.75
CA ALA A 251 -1.61 -21.62 -9.65
C ALA A 251 -2.12 -22.14 -11.02
N MET A 252 -2.79 -21.29 -11.80
CA MET A 252 -3.25 -21.66 -13.15
C MET A 252 -2.09 -22.05 -14.08
N ALA A 253 -1.01 -21.25 -14.07
CA ALA A 253 0.18 -21.54 -14.89
C ALA A 253 0.89 -22.84 -14.44
N ILE A 254 0.96 -23.09 -13.11
CA ILE A 254 1.56 -24.31 -12.56
C ILE A 254 0.72 -25.55 -12.93
N ILE A 255 -0.61 -25.46 -12.90
CA ILE A 255 -1.49 -26.55 -13.33
C ILE A 255 -1.23 -26.90 -14.82
N GLU A 256 -1.20 -25.89 -15.68
CA GLU A 256 -0.89 -26.10 -17.12
C GLU A 256 0.54 -26.65 -17.34
N ALA A 257 1.52 -26.22 -16.52
CA ALA A 257 2.90 -26.74 -16.56
C ALA A 257 2.95 -28.22 -16.10
N THR A 258 2.15 -28.59 -15.10
CA THR A 258 2.03 -29.95 -14.59
C THR A 258 1.46 -30.88 -15.65
N GLU A 259 0.43 -30.48 -16.41
CA GLU A 259 -0.13 -31.26 -17.50
C GLU A 259 0.87 -31.53 -18.63
N ARG A 260 1.86 -30.63 -18.79
CA ARG A 260 2.93 -30.76 -19.82
C ARG A 260 4.22 -31.36 -19.26
N GLU A 261 4.29 -31.61 -17.96
CA GLU A 261 5.52 -32.01 -17.25
C GLU A 261 6.70 -31.08 -17.54
N ASP A 262 6.43 -29.76 -17.72
CA ASP A 262 7.42 -28.74 -18.04
C ASP A 262 7.40 -27.60 -17.00
N PHE A 263 8.28 -27.67 -16.03
CA PHE A 263 8.45 -26.67 -14.96
C PHE A 263 9.60 -25.70 -15.24
N SER A 264 10.13 -25.68 -16.46
CA SER A 264 11.11 -24.68 -16.90
C SER A 264 10.50 -23.27 -16.94
N ALA A 265 11.34 -22.25 -17.05
CA ALA A 265 10.89 -20.88 -17.28
C ALA A 265 9.96 -20.77 -18.50
N THR A 266 10.18 -21.59 -19.54
CA THR A 266 9.29 -21.65 -20.70
C THR A 266 7.93 -22.22 -20.33
N GLY A 267 7.89 -23.33 -19.60
CA GLY A 267 6.65 -23.94 -19.11
C GLY A 267 5.83 -23.05 -18.19
N LEU A 268 6.52 -22.23 -17.36
CA LEU A 268 5.91 -21.29 -16.41
C LEU A 268 5.60 -19.92 -17.01
N SER A 269 5.97 -19.63 -18.27
CA SER A 269 5.75 -18.32 -18.91
C SER A 269 4.28 -17.91 -19.00
N ARG A 270 3.36 -18.86 -18.95
CA ARG A 270 1.92 -18.62 -18.93
C ARG A 270 1.51 -17.70 -17.76
N TYR A 271 2.25 -17.71 -16.66
CA TYR A 271 2.03 -16.81 -15.53
C TYR A 271 2.12 -15.32 -15.93
N TRP A 272 3.17 -14.96 -16.68
CA TRP A 272 3.31 -13.59 -17.17
C TRP A 272 2.19 -13.21 -18.15
N GLU A 273 1.84 -14.09 -19.07
CA GLU A 273 0.77 -13.83 -20.04
C GLU A 273 -0.56 -13.54 -19.33
N LEU A 274 -0.93 -14.34 -18.31
CA LEU A 274 -2.13 -14.11 -17.51
C LEU A 274 -2.10 -12.78 -16.77
N LEU A 275 -0.95 -12.39 -16.20
CA LEU A 275 -0.78 -11.11 -15.54
C LEU A 275 -0.91 -9.95 -16.55
N GLU A 276 -0.28 -10.04 -17.71
CA GLU A 276 -0.29 -9.00 -18.75
C GLU A 276 -1.67 -8.80 -19.36
N GLU A 277 -2.44 -9.87 -19.52
CA GLU A 277 -3.82 -9.81 -19.99
C GLU A 277 -4.80 -9.24 -18.96
N SER A 278 -4.42 -9.28 -17.66
CA SER A 278 -5.26 -8.85 -16.55
C SER A 278 -5.19 -7.35 -16.27
N PHE A 279 -5.98 -6.89 -15.29
CA PHE A 279 -5.90 -5.53 -14.78
C PHE A 279 -4.57 -5.27 -14.03
N VAL A 280 -3.93 -6.31 -13.46
CA VAL A 280 -2.72 -6.15 -12.62
C VAL A 280 -1.62 -5.40 -13.39
N ILE A 281 -1.17 -5.96 -14.51
CA ILE A 281 -0.11 -5.33 -15.30
C ILE A 281 -0.63 -4.11 -16.08
N LYS A 282 -1.87 -4.13 -16.55
CA LYS A 282 -2.44 -2.98 -17.28
C LYS A 282 -2.53 -1.74 -16.41
N ASP A 283 -2.95 -1.88 -15.15
CA ASP A 283 -3.06 -0.75 -14.23
C ASP A 283 -1.67 -0.26 -13.80
N LEU A 284 -0.74 -1.17 -13.47
CA LEU A 284 0.64 -0.81 -13.16
C LEU A 284 1.32 -0.10 -14.34
N TYR A 285 1.15 -0.61 -15.57
CA TYR A 285 1.69 0.02 -16.77
C TYR A 285 1.09 1.42 -17.01
N LYS A 286 -0.20 1.57 -16.76
CA LYS A 286 -0.91 2.85 -16.91
C LYS A 286 -0.34 3.95 -16.03
N ILE A 287 0.07 3.61 -14.81
CA ILE A 287 0.59 4.56 -13.83
C ILE A 287 2.13 4.56 -13.73
N ARG A 288 2.85 3.88 -14.63
CA ARG A 288 4.30 3.65 -14.54
C ARG A 288 5.19 4.90 -14.38
N HIS A 289 4.64 6.08 -14.70
CA HIS A 289 5.34 7.37 -14.56
C HIS A 289 4.90 8.17 -13.34
N MET A 290 3.91 7.68 -12.58
CA MET A 290 3.35 8.43 -11.44
C MET A 290 4.28 8.46 -10.23
N THR A 291 4.98 7.36 -9.96
CA THR A 291 5.94 7.28 -8.84
C THR A 291 7.08 8.27 -9.05
N ASP A 292 7.72 8.25 -10.22
CA ASP A 292 8.79 9.20 -10.58
C ASP A 292 8.27 10.65 -10.56
N PHE A 293 7.06 10.88 -11.10
CA PHE A 293 6.42 12.20 -11.09
C PHE A 293 6.22 12.73 -9.66
N ALA A 294 5.76 11.90 -8.75
CA ALA A 294 5.52 12.27 -7.36
C ALA A 294 6.82 12.48 -6.59
N HIS A 295 7.80 11.60 -6.78
CA HIS A 295 9.13 11.68 -6.15
C HIS A 295 9.87 12.96 -6.52
N ASP A 296 9.81 13.37 -7.79
CA ASP A 296 10.42 14.62 -8.26
C ASP A 296 9.74 15.90 -7.75
N ARG A 297 8.62 15.78 -7.00
CA ARG A 297 7.77 16.91 -6.59
C ARG A 297 7.35 16.86 -5.13
N PRO A 298 8.30 16.88 -4.19
CA PRO A 298 7.98 16.76 -2.75
C PRO A 298 7.03 17.87 -2.24
N TRP A 299 6.99 19.03 -2.91
CA TRP A 299 6.03 20.10 -2.58
C TRP A 299 4.56 19.71 -2.72
N LEU A 300 4.23 18.68 -3.50
CA LEU A 300 2.86 18.15 -3.60
C LEU A 300 2.34 17.63 -2.27
N PHE A 301 3.23 17.10 -1.43
CA PHE A 301 2.90 16.48 -0.15
C PHE A 301 3.15 17.41 1.04
N GLY A 302 4.00 18.43 0.91
CA GLY A 302 4.33 19.39 1.96
C GLY A 302 3.70 20.77 1.74
N GLU A 303 4.22 21.51 0.76
CA GLU A 303 3.86 22.92 0.54
C GLU A 303 2.39 23.11 0.10
N TYR A 304 1.89 22.26 -0.81
CA TYR A 304 0.52 22.42 -1.33
C TYR A 304 -0.56 22.11 -0.28
N PRO A 305 -0.47 21.09 0.57
CA PRO A 305 -1.37 20.90 1.69
C PRO A 305 -1.48 22.13 2.61
N GLU A 306 -0.36 22.70 3.01
CA GLU A 306 -0.32 23.92 3.84
C GLU A 306 -0.95 25.11 3.12
N LEU A 307 -0.61 25.31 1.84
CA LEU A 307 -1.14 26.40 1.03
C LEU A 307 -2.68 26.33 0.89
N ILE A 308 -3.20 25.13 0.63
CA ILE A 308 -4.64 24.87 0.49
C ILE A 308 -5.34 25.11 1.83
N SER A 309 -4.76 24.61 2.92
CA SER A 309 -5.29 24.81 4.28
C SER A 309 -5.36 26.29 4.65
N GLU A 310 -4.28 27.04 4.40
CA GLU A 310 -4.22 28.48 4.67
C GLU A 310 -5.22 29.27 3.82
N ALA A 311 -5.40 28.89 2.55
CA ALA A 311 -6.42 29.49 1.68
C ALA A 311 -7.84 29.24 2.21
N ALA A 312 -8.11 28.00 2.65
CA ALA A 312 -9.39 27.62 3.25
C ALA A 312 -9.63 28.37 4.56
N ARG A 313 -8.61 28.49 5.42
CA ARG A 313 -8.67 29.23 6.69
C ARG A 313 -9.05 30.68 6.44
N ARG A 314 -8.41 31.36 5.49
CA ARG A 314 -8.74 32.75 5.11
C ARG A 314 -10.16 32.89 4.62
N TYR A 315 -10.58 31.97 3.75
CA TYR A 315 -11.93 32.00 3.14
C TYR A 315 -13.04 31.79 4.20
N LEU A 316 -12.83 30.85 5.13
CA LEU A 316 -13.81 30.47 6.14
C LEU A 316 -13.79 31.37 7.38
N THR A 317 -12.75 32.21 7.56
CA THR A 317 -12.68 33.11 8.69
C THR A 317 -13.77 34.17 8.62
N VAL A 318 -14.58 34.25 9.68
CA VAL A 318 -15.56 35.32 9.86
C VAL A 318 -14.85 36.55 10.39
N SER A 319 -14.76 37.57 9.58
CA SER A 319 -14.10 38.87 9.95
C SER A 319 -14.93 40.05 9.49
N GLY A 320 -14.65 41.23 10.01
CA GLY A 320 -15.26 42.50 9.55
C GLY A 320 -14.72 42.99 8.19
N GLN A 321 -13.85 42.22 7.52
CA GLN A 321 -13.26 42.65 6.25
C GLN A 321 -14.20 42.38 5.06
N PRO A 322 -14.19 43.24 4.03
CA PRO A 322 -14.90 43.00 2.78
C PRO A 322 -14.41 41.68 2.12
N LYS A 323 -15.32 40.86 1.61
CA LYS A 323 -14.98 39.58 0.96
C LYS A 323 -14.04 39.76 -0.23
N ALA A 324 -14.14 40.88 -0.96
CA ALA A 324 -13.20 41.19 -2.07
C ALA A 324 -11.75 41.33 -1.59
N SER A 325 -11.52 41.86 -0.36
CA SER A 325 -10.18 41.92 0.23
C SER A 325 -9.66 40.51 0.55
N VAL A 326 -10.49 39.67 1.18
CA VAL A 326 -10.15 38.28 1.50
C VAL A 326 -9.81 37.50 0.23
N GLN A 327 -10.62 37.63 -0.84
CA GLN A 327 -10.35 36.99 -2.14
C GLN A 327 -9.00 37.43 -2.73
N LYS A 328 -8.70 38.74 -2.65
CA LYS A 328 -7.41 39.27 -3.13
C LYS A 328 -6.24 38.70 -2.36
N ASP A 329 -6.36 38.54 -1.05
CA ASP A 329 -5.31 37.96 -0.19
C ASP A 329 -5.11 36.47 -0.48
N ILE A 330 -6.19 35.72 -0.75
CA ILE A 330 -6.11 34.30 -1.19
C ILE A 330 -5.43 34.21 -2.56
N LEU A 331 -5.81 35.04 -3.53
CA LEU A 331 -5.16 35.06 -4.83
C LEU A 331 -3.68 35.42 -4.75
N LYS A 332 -3.31 36.31 -3.86
CA LYS A 332 -1.90 36.64 -3.58
C LYS A 332 -1.15 35.47 -2.98
N LEU A 333 -1.78 34.75 -2.03
CA LEU A 333 -1.22 33.53 -1.42
C LEU A 333 -0.99 32.46 -2.48
N LEU A 334 -2.01 32.13 -3.30
CA LEU A 334 -1.88 31.16 -4.38
C LEU A 334 -0.88 31.60 -5.46
N GLY A 335 -0.77 32.92 -5.68
CA GLY A 335 0.22 33.52 -6.58
C GLY A 335 1.66 33.48 -6.08
N SER A 336 1.92 33.05 -4.83
CA SER A 336 3.29 32.82 -4.33
C SER A 336 3.96 31.61 -4.98
N VAL A 337 3.14 30.66 -5.45
CA VAL A 337 3.66 29.52 -6.24
C VAL A 337 4.04 30.00 -7.65
N PRO A 338 5.27 29.74 -8.11
CA PRO A 338 5.68 30.12 -9.46
C PRO A 338 4.77 29.50 -10.53
N LYS A 339 4.22 30.33 -11.42
CA LYS A 339 3.31 29.87 -12.50
C LYS A 339 3.93 28.76 -13.36
N LYS A 340 5.25 28.81 -13.59
CA LYS A 340 5.97 27.76 -14.32
C LYS A 340 5.89 26.42 -13.61
N ARG A 341 5.98 26.41 -12.24
CA ARG A 341 5.87 25.20 -11.42
C ARG A 341 4.46 24.62 -11.53
N LEU A 342 3.41 25.46 -11.32
CA LEU A 342 2.01 25.01 -11.45
C LEU A 342 1.73 24.42 -12.83
N LEU A 343 2.23 25.06 -13.90
CA LEU A 343 2.04 24.54 -15.27
C LEU A 343 2.81 23.22 -15.45
N SER A 344 4.05 23.13 -14.95
CA SER A 344 4.86 21.92 -15.01
C SER A 344 4.20 20.76 -14.26
N ASP A 345 3.61 21.03 -13.08
CA ASP A 345 2.93 20.02 -12.27
C ASP A 345 1.65 19.56 -12.97
N ALA A 346 0.84 20.47 -13.50
CA ALA A 346 -0.38 20.11 -14.24
C ALA A 346 -0.09 19.29 -15.50
N VAL A 347 0.91 19.72 -16.29
CA VAL A 347 1.31 18.99 -17.51
C VAL A 347 1.98 17.65 -17.15
N GLY A 348 2.79 17.63 -16.11
CA GLY A 348 3.44 16.41 -15.62
C GLY A 348 2.43 15.39 -15.13
N ALA A 349 1.45 15.81 -14.32
CA ALA A 349 0.36 14.96 -13.88
C ALA A 349 -0.44 14.38 -15.05
N LEU A 350 -0.85 15.23 -16.01
CA LEU A 350 -1.57 14.78 -17.21
C LEU A 350 -0.78 13.75 -18.03
N ARG A 351 0.54 13.92 -18.14
CA ARG A 351 1.41 12.95 -18.83
C ARG A 351 1.52 11.65 -18.06
N ALA A 352 1.74 11.73 -16.76
CA ALA A 352 1.87 10.56 -15.92
C ALA A 352 0.57 9.71 -15.87
N PHE A 353 -0.61 10.38 -15.94
CA PHE A 353 -1.89 9.69 -16.05
C PHE A 353 -2.22 9.14 -17.46
N LYS A 354 -1.65 9.70 -18.51
CA LYS A 354 -1.88 9.19 -19.89
C LYS A 354 -1.05 7.95 -20.19
N GLY A 355 0.01 7.70 -19.43
CA GLY A 355 0.91 6.57 -19.57
C GLY A 355 1.93 6.78 -20.66
#